data_b43f5340743b0f8e916eca5eb4a42113
#
_entry.id   b43f5340743b0f8e916eca5eb4a42113
#
_cell.length_a   1.000
_cell.length_b   1.000
_cell.length_c   1.000
_cell.angle_alpha   90.00
_cell.angle_beta   90.00
_cell.angle_gamma   90.00
#
_symmetry.space_group_name_H-M   'P 1'
#
loop_
_entity.id
_entity.type
_entity.pdbx_description
1 polymer ?
#
loop_
_entity_poly.entity_id
_entity_poly.type
_entity_poly.pdbx_seq_one_letter_code
_entity_poly.pdbx_strand_id
1 'polypeptide(L)' 'DVRVGDKLEMKKTHPCGEKLFTVLRSGIDFRLRCDKCGREFLIPRVKAEKNIKKVIREENND' A
#
# COMPACT_ATOMS: atom_id res chain seq x y z
N ASP A 1 -2.35 0.72 11.65
CA ASP A 1 -2.84 2.01 11.27
C ASP A 1 -2.10 2.54 10.06
N VAL A 2 -2.78 2.62 8.92
CA VAL A 2 -2.16 2.97 7.65
C VAL A 2 -2.39 4.43 7.35
N ARG A 3 -1.33 5.15 6.97
CA ARG A 3 -1.40 6.57 6.68
C ARG A 3 -0.93 6.85 5.26
N VAL A 4 -1.38 7.98 4.72
CA VAL A 4 -0.91 8.43 3.41
C VAL A 4 0.61 8.57 3.46
N GLY A 5 1.27 8.05 2.42
CA GLY A 5 2.72 8.05 2.33
C GLY A 5 3.37 6.77 2.84
N ASP A 6 2.64 5.95 3.57
CA ASP A 6 3.18 4.67 4.02
C ASP A 6 3.37 3.74 2.82
N LYS A 7 4.31 2.82 2.95
CA LYS A 7 4.48 1.75 1.98
C LYS A 7 3.95 0.46 2.58
N LEU A 8 3.22 -0.28 1.78
CA LEU A 8 2.64 -1.53 2.20
C LEU A 8 3.28 -2.67 1.43
N GLU A 9 3.75 -3.67 2.16
CA GLU A 9 4.14 -4.92 1.54
C GLU A 9 2.94 -5.84 1.61
N MET A 10 2.44 -6.24 0.44
CA MET A 10 1.23 -7.04 0.36
C MET A 10 1.59 -8.52 0.30
N LYS A 11 0.68 -9.36 0.78
CA LYS A 11 0.87 -10.81 0.70
C LYS A 11 0.82 -11.31 -0.72
N LYS A 12 -0.03 -10.68 -1.55
CA LYS A 12 -0.18 -11.08 -2.95
C LYS A 12 0.70 -10.20 -3.82
N THR A 13 1.32 -10.83 -4.82
CA THR A 13 2.16 -10.12 -5.77
C THR A 13 1.29 -9.47 -6.83
N HIS A 14 1.58 -8.21 -7.14
CA HIS A 14 0.93 -7.52 -8.24
C HIS A 14 1.32 -8.19 -9.58
N PRO A 15 0.46 -8.12 -10.61
CA PRO A 15 0.80 -8.73 -11.90
C PRO A 15 2.14 -8.33 -12.47
N CYS A 16 2.64 -7.13 -12.13
CA CYS A 16 3.96 -6.70 -12.61
C CYS A 16 5.11 -7.30 -11.77
N GLY A 17 4.80 -8.08 -10.75
CA GLY A 17 5.82 -8.72 -9.93
C GLY A 17 6.16 -7.99 -8.64
N GLU A 18 5.59 -6.81 -8.42
CA GLU A 18 5.92 -6.02 -7.24
C GLU A 18 4.97 -6.32 -6.10
N LYS A 19 5.48 -6.27 -4.90
CA LYS A 19 4.69 -6.43 -3.68
C LYS A 19 4.57 -5.16 -2.86
N LEU A 20 5.30 -4.12 -3.22
CA LEU A 20 5.33 -2.87 -2.47
C LEU A 20 4.45 -1.83 -3.14
N PHE A 21 3.64 -1.19 -2.33
CA PHE A 21 2.70 -0.17 -2.79
C PHE A 21 2.78 1.03 -1.89
N THR A 22 2.57 2.21 -2.46
CA THR A 22 2.54 3.45 -1.70
C THR A 22 1.08 3.86 -1.47
N VAL A 23 0.76 4.25 -0.25
CA VAL A 23 -0.59 4.69 0.09
C VAL A 23 -0.75 6.14 -0.35
N LEU A 24 -1.65 6.36 -1.30
CA LEU A 24 -1.96 7.69 -1.78
C LEU A 24 -3.14 8.29 -1.04
N ARG A 25 -4.04 7.46 -0.58
CA ARG A 25 -5.22 7.90 0.14
C ARG A 25 -5.63 6.84 1.13
N SER A 26 -6.02 7.28 2.31
CA SER A 26 -6.45 6.39 3.38
C SER A 26 -7.83 6.82 3.85
N GLY A 27 -8.77 5.90 3.82
CA GLY A 27 -10.15 6.15 4.21
C GLY A 27 -10.89 4.83 4.26
N ILE A 28 -12.16 4.85 3.86
CA ILE A 28 -12.94 3.61 3.74
C ILE A 28 -12.31 2.73 2.68
N ASP A 29 -11.83 3.35 1.60
CA ASP A 29 -11.03 2.67 0.60
C ASP A 29 -9.62 3.22 0.63
N PHE A 30 -8.65 2.38 0.32
CA PHE A 30 -7.28 2.83 0.14
C PHE A 30 -7.01 3.02 -1.34
N ARG A 31 -6.34 4.13 -1.66
CA ARG A 31 -5.80 4.29 -3.00
C ARG A 31 -4.33 3.97 -2.94
N LEU A 32 -3.93 2.96 -3.68
CA LEU A 32 -2.56 2.46 -3.66
C LEU A 32 -1.93 2.63 -5.02
N ARG A 33 -0.62 2.83 -5.01
CA ARG A 33 0.16 2.94 -6.23
C ARG A 33 1.25 1.88 -6.19
N CYS A 34 1.35 1.10 -7.25
CA CYS A 34 2.42 0.12 -7.37
C CYS A 34 3.75 0.83 -7.54
N ASP A 35 4.72 0.48 -6.71
CA ASP A 35 6.02 1.17 -6.74
C ASP A 35 6.81 0.87 -8.00
N LYS A 36 6.51 -0.23 -8.66
CA LYS A 36 7.26 -0.61 -9.86
C LYS A 36 6.64 -0.08 -11.13
N CYS A 37 5.35 -0.36 -11.36
CA CYS A 37 4.71 0.02 -12.62
C CYS A 37 3.94 1.33 -12.53
N GLY A 38 3.75 1.87 -11.33
CA GLY A 38 3.07 3.14 -11.16
C GLY A 38 1.56 3.09 -11.26
N ARG A 39 0.98 1.91 -11.46
CA ARG A 39 -0.46 1.80 -11.58
C ARG A 39 -1.14 2.10 -10.25
N GLU A 40 -2.21 2.87 -10.31
CA GLU A 40 -3.00 3.20 -9.13
C GLU A 40 -4.31 2.45 -9.16
N PHE A 41 -4.79 2.07 -7.98
CA PHE A 41 -6.07 1.38 -7.89
C PHE A 41 -6.66 1.61 -6.50
N LEU A 42 -7.98 1.41 -6.41
CA LEU A 42 -8.70 1.49 -5.15
C LEU A 42 -8.95 0.08 -4.63
N ILE A 43 -8.81 -0.08 -3.33
CA ILE A 43 -9.10 -1.35 -2.68
C ILE A 43 -9.84 -1.05 -1.38
N PRO A 44 -10.94 -1.75 -1.08
CA PRO A 44 -11.62 -1.56 0.19
C PRO A 44 -10.68 -1.81 1.35
N ARG A 45 -10.78 -0.96 2.36
CA ARG A 45 -9.89 -1.03 3.51
C ARG A 45 -9.86 -2.42 4.12
N VAL A 46 -11.02 -3.05 4.26
CA VAL A 46 -11.11 -4.37 4.88
C VAL A 46 -10.28 -5.39 4.12
N LYS A 47 -10.36 -5.34 2.78
CA LYS A 47 -9.59 -6.27 1.96
C LYS A 47 -8.11 -5.94 2.00
N ALA A 48 -7.77 -4.65 1.98
CA ALA A 48 -6.37 -4.25 2.03
C ALA A 48 -5.73 -4.73 3.33
N GLU A 49 -6.41 -4.54 4.45
CA GLU A 49 -5.86 -4.91 5.74
C GLU A 49 -5.60 -6.41 5.84
N LYS A 50 -6.44 -7.22 5.21
CA LYS A 50 -6.24 -8.66 5.21
C LYS A 50 -5.05 -9.08 4.36
N ASN A 51 -4.66 -8.27 3.41
CA ASN A 51 -3.57 -8.60 2.48
C ASN A 51 -2.25 -7.91 2.83
N ILE A 52 -2.24 -7.06 3.85
CA ILE A 52 -1.01 -6.39 4.25
C ILE A 52 -0.16 -7.36 5.04
N LYS A 53 1.07 -7.56 4.57
CA LYS A 53 2.04 -8.35 5.30
C LYS A 53 2.84 -7.46 6.24
N LYS A 54 3.18 -6.25 5.80
CA LYS A 54 4.02 -5.36 6.57
C LYS A 54 3.74 -3.92 6.16
N VAL A 55 3.75 -3.02 7.14
CA VAL A 55 3.67 -1.59 6.88
C VAL A 55 5.05 -1.00 7.08
N ILE A 56 5.57 -0.36 6.04
CA ILE A 56 6.90 0.22 6.07
C ILE A 56 6.76 1.72 6.11
N ARG A 57 7.31 2.34 7.14
CA ARG A 57 7.30 3.79 7.28
C ARG A 57 8.70 4.32 7.21
N GLU A 58 8.85 5.38 6.47
CA GLU A 58 10.07 6.13 6.53
C GLU A 58 10.02 6.99 7.75
N GLU A 59 10.82 6.67 8.73
CA GLU A 59 10.90 7.50 9.88
C GLU A 59 11.95 8.52 9.65
N ASN A 60 11.51 9.71 9.46
CA ASN A 60 12.43 10.80 9.48
C ASN A 60 12.74 11.12 10.89
N ASN A 61 13.81 10.65 11.33
CA ASN A 61 14.24 11.05 12.63
C ASN A 61 14.89 12.39 12.57
N ASP A 62 14.14 13.33 12.77
CA ASP A 62 14.77 14.62 12.85
C ASP A 62 14.92 15.12 14.20
#